data_08c335d78f5ec0f1670375121906a1f7
#
_entry.id   08c335d78f5ec0f1670375121906a1f7
#
_cell.length_a   1.000
_cell.length_b   1.000
_cell.length_c   1.000
_cell.angle_alpha   90.00
_cell.angle_beta   90.00
_cell.angle_gamma   90.00
#
_symmetry.space_group_name_H-M   'P 1'
#
loop_
_entity.id
_entity.type
_entity.pdbx_description
1 polymer ?
#
loop_
_entity_poly.entity_id
_entity_poly.type
_entity_poly.pdbx_seq_one_letter_code
_entity_poly.pdbx_strand_id
1 'polypeptide(L)'
;MRARSRRWAAVGGVDYTSGMSDMDWLDAVRWDAQGLVTAVVQEAGSGDVLMVAWMNREALARTRELGEAVFWSRSRKRLWHKGEESGHVQKVESIRLDCDGDVLLLSVRQLGHEPPIACHTGRHSCFYRELQGGAWASVAPVLKDPEDIYR
;
A
#
# COMPACT_ATOMS: atom_id res chain seq x y z
N MET A 1 -10.20 -0.45 17.82
CA MET A 1 -9.67 -0.21 16.46
C MET A 1 -10.70 0.34 15.49
N ARG A 2 -11.90 -0.23 15.48
CA ARG A 2 -12.95 0.25 14.57
C ARG A 2 -13.32 1.72 14.80
N ALA A 3 -13.41 2.14 16.04
CA ALA A 3 -13.77 3.50 16.40
C ALA A 3 -12.69 4.51 15.95
N ARG A 4 -11.43 4.11 15.98
CA ARG A 4 -10.33 4.98 15.54
C ARG A 4 -10.35 5.20 14.03
N SER A 5 -10.58 4.13 13.30
CA SER A 5 -10.62 4.19 11.84
C SER A 5 -11.76 5.08 11.36
N ARG A 6 -12.95 4.91 11.91
CA ARG A 6 -14.11 5.73 11.56
C ARG A 6 -13.91 7.19 11.97
N ARG A 7 -13.35 7.40 13.17
CA ARG A 7 -13.13 8.75 13.67
C ARG A 7 -12.13 9.49 12.80
N TRP A 8 -11.08 8.80 12.37
CA TRP A 8 -10.08 9.38 11.49
C TRP A 8 -10.67 9.77 10.14
N ALA A 9 -11.44 8.88 9.54
CA ALA A 9 -12.10 9.16 8.27
C ALA A 9 -13.13 10.28 8.39
N ALA A 10 -13.89 10.29 9.49
CA ALA A 10 -14.88 11.34 9.72
C ALA A 10 -14.24 12.71 9.91
N VAL A 11 -13.16 12.78 10.69
CA VAL A 11 -12.44 14.03 10.88
C VAL A 11 -11.90 14.54 9.55
N GLY A 12 -11.29 13.65 8.78
CA GLY A 12 -10.81 13.99 7.47
C GLY A 12 -11.90 14.48 6.52
N GLY A 13 -13.10 13.90 6.62
CA GLY A 13 -14.21 14.27 5.77
C GLY A 13 -14.89 15.56 6.18
N VAL A 14 -14.92 15.87 7.48
CA VAL A 14 -15.65 17.03 8.00
C VAL A 14 -14.89 18.34 7.81
N ASP A 15 -13.60 18.32 8.06
CA ASP A 15 -12.81 19.55 8.15
C ASP A 15 -12.57 20.23 6.82
N TYR A 16 -12.77 19.53 5.73
CA TYR A 16 -12.38 20.05 4.41
C TYR A 16 -13.47 20.82 3.71
N THR A 17 -14.67 20.78 4.27
CA THR A 17 -15.79 21.49 3.67
C THR A 17 -15.76 23.00 3.92
N SER A 18 -14.91 23.46 4.84
CA SER A 18 -14.90 24.86 5.25
C SER A 18 -13.76 25.66 4.61
N GLY A 19 -13.54 25.50 3.32
CA GLY A 19 -12.61 26.35 2.58
C GLY A 19 -11.22 25.78 2.36
N MET A 20 -10.99 24.52 2.77
CA MET A 20 -9.72 23.85 2.47
C MET A 20 -9.75 23.24 1.08
N SER A 21 -8.64 23.30 0.37
CA SER A 21 -8.48 22.63 -0.90
C SER A 21 -8.56 21.11 -0.72
N ASP A 22 -9.12 20.40 -1.71
CA ASP A 22 -9.13 18.95 -1.74
C ASP A 22 -7.73 18.35 -1.73
N MET A 23 -6.71 19.16 -1.99
CA MET A 23 -5.31 18.72 -2.05
C MET A 23 -4.52 19.04 -0.79
N ASP A 24 -5.12 19.68 0.22
CA ASP A 24 -4.42 20.07 1.43
C ASP A 24 -3.88 18.88 2.21
N TRP A 25 -4.57 17.76 2.18
CA TRP A 25 -4.10 16.54 2.83
C TRP A 25 -2.82 16.00 2.19
N LEU A 26 -2.59 16.25 0.91
CA LEU A 26 -1.35 15.90 0.22
C LEU A 26 -0.18 16.77 0.68
N ASP A 27 -0.46 18.01 1.03
CA ASP A 27 0.58 18.96 1.48
C ASP A 27 1.09 18.61 2.88
N ALA A 28 0.35 17.82 3.64
CA ALA A 28 0.80 17.35 4.96
C ALA A 28 1.90 16.28 4.85
N VAL A 29 2.05 15.65 3.70
CA VAL A 29 3.06 14.62 3.49
C VAL A 29 4.42 15.27 3.25
N ARG A 30 5.44 14.74 3.92
CA ARG A 30 6.82 15.17 3.73
C ARG A 30 7.45 14.37 2.61
N TRP A 31 7.27 14.87 1.40
CA TRP A 31 7.83 14.26 0.20
C TRP A 31 9.36 14.36 0.23
N ASP A 32 10.06 13.29 -0.19
CA ASP A 32 11.51 13.31 -0.24
C ASP A 32 12.03 14.16 -1.41
N ALA A 33 13.34 14.18 -1.60
CA ALA A 33 13.97 15.00 -2.65
C ALA A 33 13.52 14.62 -4.07
N GLN A 34 13.04 13.40 -4.24
CA GLN A 34 12.52 12.93 -5.53
C GLN A 34 11.00 13.08 -5.63
N GLY A 35 10.36 13.66 -4.61
CA GLY A 35 8.91 13.81 -4.57
C GLY A 35 8.19 12.52 -4.21
N LEU A 36 8.84 11.62 -3.47
CA LEU A 36 8.28 10.32 -3.10
C LEU A 36 8.06 10.21 -1.60
N VAL A 37 7.13 9.34 -1.23
CA VAL A 37 6.89 8.92 0.14
C VAL A 37 6.87 7.40 0.18
N THR A 38 7.42 6.83 1.23
CA THR A 38 7.38 5.37 1.46
C THR A 38 5.97 4.97 1.88
N ALA A 39 5.48 3.88 1.30
CA ALA A 39 4.18 3.32 1.63
C ALA A 39 4.35 1.87 2.11
N VAL A 40 3.99 1.63 3.36
CA VAL A 40 3.91 0.29 3.94
C VAL A 40 2.50 -0.22 3.72
N VAL A 41 2.37 -1.42 3.17
CA VAL A 41 1.06 -2.02 2.89
C VAL A 41 0.83 -3.18 3.84
N GLN A 42 -0.26 -3.10 4.58
CA GLN A 42 -0.63 -4.06 5.63
C GLN A 42 -1.97 -4.68 5.29
N GLU A 43 -2.09 -5.98 5.51
CA GLU A 43 -3.36 -6.67 5.27
C GLU A 43 -4.36 -6.34 6.36
N ALA A 44 -5.55 -5.90 5.96
CA ALA A 44 -6.66 -5.69 6.86
C ALA A 44 -7.10 -7.04 7.45
N GLY A 45 -7.37 -7.05 8.73
CA GLY A 45 -7.79 -8.25 9.43
C GLY A 45 -6.63 -9.00 10.09
N SER A 46 -5.64 -9.45 9.32
CA SER A 46 -4.50 -10.18 9.87
C SER A 46 -3.44 -9.26 10.48
N GLY A 47 -3.28 -8.06 9.93
CA GLY A 47 -2.20 -7.18 10.31
C GLY A 47 -0.86 -7.51 9.67
N ASP A 48 -0.81 -8.50 8.79
CA ASP A 48 0.43 -8.87 8.13
C ASP A 48 0.93 -7.75 7.22
N VAL A 49 2.23 -7.46 7.27
CA VAL A 49 2.84 -6.54 6.32
C VAL A 49 3.03 -7.27 5.00
N LEU A 50 2.43 -6.74 3.96
CA LEU A 50 2.45 -7.39 2.64
C LEU A 50 3.61 -6.93 1.79
N MET A 51 3.89 -5.64 1.78
CA MET A 51 4.93 -5.07 0.92
C MET A 51 5.25 -3.64 1.33
N VAL A 52 6.32 -3.11 0.75
CA VAL A 52 6.67 -1.70 0.83
C VAL A 52 6.91 -1.19 -0.59
N ALA A 53 6.36 -0.03 -0.90
CA ALA A 53 6.56 0.61 -2.18
C ALA A 53 6.61 2.13 -1.98
N TRP A 54 6.58 2.89 -3.05
CA TRP A 54 6.66 4.35 -3.02
C TRP A 54 5.52 4.95 -3.79
N MET A 55 5.13 6.15 -3.36
CA MET A 55 4.11 6.93 -4.05
C MET A 55 4.65 8.33 -4.30
N ASN A 56 4.38 8.88 -5.48
CA ASN A 56 4.48 10.30 -5.68
C ASN A 56 3.11 10.91 -5.37
N ARG A 57 3.00 12.23 -5.49
CA ARG A 57 1.77 12.96 -5.19
C ARG A 57 0.58 12.44 -6.03
N GLU A 58 0.81 12.19 -7.30
CA GLU A 58 -0.25 11.68 -8.20
C GLU A 58 -0.68 10.26 -7.80
N ALA A 59 0.26 9.40 -7.45
CA ALA A 59 -0.05 8.03 -7.02
C ALA A 59 -0.94 8.03 -5.79
N LEU A 60 -0.61 8.85 -4.80
CA LEU A 60 -1.39 8.94 -3.58
C LEU A 60 -2.78 9.51 -3.84
N ALA A 61 -2.88 10.55 -4.68
CA ALA A 61 -4.16 11.13 -5.04
C ALA A 61 -5.05 10.11 -5.77
N ARG A 62 -4.47 9.35 -6.70
CA ARG A 62 -5.20 8.30 -7.42
C ARG A 62 -5.62 7.16 -6.53
N THR A 63 -4.79 6.80 -5.57
CA THR A 63 -5.13 5.75 -4.60
C THR A 63 -6.40 6.13 -3.84
N ARG A 64 -6.49 7.37 -3.37
CA ARG A 64 -7.69 7.83 -2.69
C ARG A 64 -8.91 7.83 -3.62
N GLU A 65 -8.73 8.31 -4.84
CA GLU A 65 -9.81 8.42 -5.81
C GLU A 65 -10.35 7.04 -6.23
N LEU A 66 -9.45 6.09 -6.52
CA LEU A 66 -9.83 4.76 -6.99
C LEU A 66 -10.25 3.83 -5.86
N GLY A 67 -9.76 4.06 -4.65
CA GLY A 67 -9.94 3.11 -3.57
C GLY A 67 -9.08 1.86 -3.74
N GLU A 68 -8.13 1.88 -4.65
CA GLU A 68 -7.17 0.81 -4.91
C GLU A 68 -5.76 1.36 -4.94
N ALA A 69 -4.79 0.56 -4.50
CA ALA A 69 -3.41 1.05 -4.36
C ALA A 69 -2.75 1.32 -5.71
N VAL A 70 -2.26 2.54 -5.87
CA VAL A 70 -1.45 2.99 -7.01
C VAL A 70 -0.13 3.49 -6.45
N PHE A 71 0.96 2.99 -6.99
CA PHE A 71 2.31 3.32 -6.55
C PHE A 71 3.09 4.02 -7.65
N TRP A 72 4.25 4.53 -7.30
CA TRP A 72 5.24 5.02 -8.24
C TRP A 72 6.35 3.98 -8.37
N SER A 73 6.56 3.48 -9.58
CA SER A 73 7.67 2.57 -9.86
C SER A 73 8.94 3.39 -10.06
N ARG A 74 9.89 3.25 -9.13
CA ARG A 74 11.16 3.98 -9.21
C ARG A 74 12.02 3.51 -10.39
N SER A 75 11.99 2.22 -10.68
CA SER A 75 12.79 1.64 -11.75
C SER A 75 12.23 1.98 -13.13
N ARG A 76 10.91 1.96 -13.29
CA ARG A 76 10.24 2.24 -14.56
C ARG A 76 9.86 3.69 -14.74
N LYS A 77 9.95 4.47 -13.67
CA LYS A 77 9.60 5.90 -13.61
C LYS A 77 8.21 6.18 -14.16
N ARG A 78 7.23 5.43 -13.63
CA ARG A 78 5.83 5.58 -14.01
C ARG A 78 4.91 5.15 -12.86
N LEU A 79 3.65 5.53 -12.98
CA LEU A 79 2.61 5.05 -12.06
C LEU A 79 2.41 3.55 -12.26
N TRP A 80 2.13 2.88 -11.15
CA TRP A 80 1.90 1.45 -11.14
C TRP A 80 0.65 1.14 -10.31
N HIS A 81 -0.45 0.85 -10.99
CA HIS A 81 -1.69 0.39 -10.36
C HIS A 81 -1.50 -1.09 -9.99
N LYS A 82 -1.36 -1.36 -8.70
CA LYS A 82 -1.12 -2.72 -8.20
C LYS A 82 -2.24 -3.65 -8.64
N GLY A 83 -1.88 -4.73 -9.33
CA GLY A 83 -2.83 -5.74 -9.78
C GLY A 83 -3.52 -5.44 -11.10
N GLU A 84 -3.18 -4.34 -11.78
CA GLU A 84 -3.81 -3.98 -13.05
C GLU A 84 -3.67 -5.09 -14.08
N GLU A 85 -2.51 -5.75 -14.14
CA GLU A 85 -2.28 -6.84 -15.08
C GLU A 85 -2.57 -8.23 -14.49
N SER A 86 -2.21 -8.43 -13.23
CA SER A 86 -2.34 -9.73 -12.56
C SER A 86 -3.72 -10.01 -11.99
N GLY A 87 -4.53 -8.99 -11.80
CA GLY A 87 -5.81 -9.10 -11.09
C GLY A 87 -5.66 -9.06 -9.56
N HIS A 88 -4.43 -9.02 -9.04
CA HIS A 88 -4.16 -9.02 -7.60
C HIS A 88 -4.16 -7.58 -7.07
N VAL A 89 -5.30 -6.91 -7.22
CA VAL A 89 -5.47 -5.52 -6.77
C VAL A 89 -5.51 -5.44 -5.25
N GLN A 90 -5.20 -4.27 -4.72
CA GLN A 90 -5.26 -3.99 -3.30
C GLN A 90 -6.34 -2.95 -3.05
N LYS A 91 -7.45 -3.39 -2.47
CA LYS A 91 -8.54 -2.50 -2.10
C LYS A 91 -8.19 -1.81 -0.80
N VAL A 92 -8.07 -0.50 -0.85
CA VAL A 92 -7.62 0.30 0.30
C VAL A 92 -8.78 0.56 1.25
N GLU A 93 -8.60 0.18 2.52
CA GLU A 93 -9.58 0.45 3.57
C GLU A 93 -9.22 1.67 4.40
N SER A 94 -7.93 1.94 4.58
CA SER A 94 -7.49 3.14 5.28
C SER A 94 -6.09 3.53 4.84
N ILE A 95 -5.80 4.82 4.97
CA ILE A 95 -4.49 5.40 4.72
C ILE A 95 -4.12 6.21 5.95
N ARG A 96 -2.98 5.91 6.55
CA ARG A 96 -2.47 6.62 7.71
C ARG A 96 -1.12 7.24 7.40
N LEU A 97 -0.86 8.40 7.97
CA LEU A 97 0.42 9.09 7.88
C LEU A 97 1.09 8.98 9.24
N ASP A 98 2.41 8.70 9.25
CA ASP A 98 3.11 8.56 10.51
C ASP A 98 3.38 9.91 11.20
N CYS A 99 4.01 9.88 12.37
CA CYS A 99 4.10 11.06 13.25
C CYS A 99 4.92 12.21 12.65
N ASP A 100 5.90 11.92 11.81
CA ASP A 100 6.69 12.96 11.15
C ASP A 100 6.35 13.14 9.66
N GLY A 101 5.33 12.44 9.18
CA GLY A 101 4.76 12.70 7.87
C GLY A 101 5.51 12.12 6.70
N ASP A 102 6.43 11.20 6.90
CA ASP A 102 7.28 10.68 5.84
C ASP A 102 7.06 9.20 5.50
N VAL A 103 6.09 8.53 6.12
CA VAL A 103 5.72 7.16 5.79
C VAL A 103 4.20 7.02 5.83
N LEU A 104 3.65 6.36 4.84
CA LEU A 104 2.23 6.01 4.79
C LEU A 104 2.04 4.56 5.21
N LEU A 105 0.93 4.29 5.89
CA LEU A 105 0.48 2.94 6.17
C LEU A 105 -0.88 2.74 5.50
N LEU A 106 -0.92 1.85 4.52
CA LEU A 106 -2.16 1.47 3.85
C LEU A 106 -2.66 0.16 4.44
N SER A 107 -3.90 0.15 4.89
CA SER A 107 -4.58 -1.10 5.25
C SER A 107 -5.42 -1.52 4.06
N VAL A 108 -5.17 -2.73 3.54
CA VAL A 108 -5.78 -3.18 2.29
C VAL A 108 -6.37 -4.58 2.41
N ARG A 109 -7.31 -4.88 1.51
CA ARG A 109 -7.71 -6.26 1.22
C ARG A 109 -7.01 -6.66 -0.08
N GLN A 110 -6.21 -7.71 -0.01
CA GLN A 110 -5.49 -8.23 -1.15
C GLN A 110 -6.42 -9.17 -1.93
N LEU A 111 -6.76 -8.79 -3.16
CA LEU A 111 -7.72 -9.53 -3.98
C LEU A 111 -7.00 -10.34 -5.07
N GLY A 112 -7.78 -11.14 -5.81
CA GLY A 112 -7.32 -11.85 -7.01
C GLY A 112 -6.91 -13.29 -6.81
N HIS A 113 -6.71 -13.73 -5.59
CA HIS A 113 -6.36 -15.12 -5.28
C HIS A 113 -6.72 -15.45 -3.83
N GLU A 114 -7.02 -16.70 -3.57
CA GLU A 114 -7.27 -17.21 -2.22
C GLU A 114 -6.38 -18.43 -1.98
N PRO A 115 -5.43 -18.39 -1.02
CA PRO A 115 -5.14 -17.28 -0.10
C PRO A 115 -4.56 -16.04 -0.81
N PRO A 116 -4.63 -14.85 -0.17
CA PRO A 116 -4.17 -13.62 -0.82
C PRO A 116 -2.67 -13.62 -1.12
N ILE A 117 -2.31 -13.09 -2.29
CA ILE A 117 -0.92 -13.02 -2.77
C ILE A 117 -0.61 -11.58 -3.13
N ALA A 118 0.33 -10.97 -2.40
CA ALA A 118 0.80 -9.62 -2.71
C ALA A 118 2.10 -9.62 -3.52
N CYS A 119 2.92 -10.64 -3.37
CA CYS A 119 4.26 -10.67 -3.93
C CYS A 119 4.28 -11.30 -5.33
N HIS A 120 5.08 -10.71 -6.23
CA HIS A 120 5.24 -11.27 -7.58
C HIS A 120 5.90 -12.65 -7.61
N THR A 121 6.49 -13.08 -6.49
CA THR A 121 7.03 -14.43 -6.36
C THR A 121 5.95 -15.48 -6.09
N GLY A 122 4.68 -15.06 -6.01
CA GLY A 122 3.57 -15.95 -5.70
C GLY A 122 3.35 -16.19 -4.22
N ARG A 123 3.97 -15.38 -3.36
CA ARG A 123 3.82 -15.48 -1.90
C ARG A 123 2.85 -14.43 -1.38
N HIS A 124 2.29 -14.71 -0.22
CA HIS A 124 1.38 -13.81 0.47
C HIS A 124 2.01 -12.44 0.73
N SER A 125 3.24 -12.43 1.25
CA SER A 125 3.98 -11.22 1.60
C SER A 125 5.32 -11.19 0.88
N CYS A 126 5.77 -9.98 0.55
CA CYS A 126 7.13 -9.78 0.05
C CYS A 126 8.19 -10.08 1.11
N PHE A 127 7.79 -10.10 2.38
CA PHE A 127 8.69 -10.33 3.50
C PHE A 127 8.70 -11.82 3.89
N TYR A 128 9.18 -12.65 2.98
CA TYR A 128 9.16 -14.12 3.15
C TYR A 128 10.51 -14.72 3.53
N ARG A 129 11.54 -13.90 3.70
CA ARG A 129 12.86 -14.35 4.13
C ARG A 129 13.16 -13.86 5.54
N GLU A 130 13.66 -14.73 6.37
CA GLU A 130 14.00 -14.44 7.75
C GLU A 130 15.49 -14.72 7.98
N LEU A 131 16.13 -13.86 8.75
CA LEU A 131 17.54 -14.06 9.10
C LEU A 131 17.63 -15.17 10.15
N GLN A 132 18.30 -16.23 9.80
CA GLN A 132 18.49 -17.41 10.66
C GLN A 132 19.95 -17.79 10.64
N GLY A 133 20.63 -17.67 11.77
CA GLY A 133 22.03 -18.07 11.91
C GLY A 133 22.96 -17.37 10.91
N GLY A 134 22.71 -16.11 10.58
CA GLY A 134 23.55 -15.36 9.65
C GLY A 134 23.20 -15.59 8.18
N ALA A 135 22.14 -16.33 7.87
CA ALA A 135 21.69 -16.56 6.49
C ALA A 135 20.21 -16.22 6.35
N TRP A 136 19.81 -15.80 5.15
CA TRP A 136 18.41 -15.52 4.84
C TRP A 136 17.71 -16.79 4.39
N ALA A 137 16.70 -17.22 5.13
CA ALA A 137 15.94 -18.44 4.86
C ALA A 137 14.51 -18.09 4.46
N SER A 138 13.98 -18.78 3.45
CA SER A 138 12.58 -18.64 3.09
C SER A 138 11.70 -19.29 4.15
N VAL A 139 10.74 -18.52 4.70
CA VAL A 139 9.83 -18.99 5.74
C VAL A 139 8.37 -19.01 5.29
N ALA A 140 8.12 -18.77 4.02
CA ALA A 140 6.76 -18.73 3.48
C ALA A 140 6.68 -19.47 2.15
N PRO A 141 5.60 -20.23 1.92
CA PRO A 141 5.46 -21.02 0.69
C PRO A 141 5.05 -20.17 -0.50
N VAL A 142 5.37 -20.65 -1.69
CA VAL A 142 4.80 -20.14 -2.93
C VAL A 142 3.37 -20.66 -3.04
N LEU A 143 2.39 -19.76 -3.11
CA LEU A 143 0.97 -20.12 -3.16
C LEU A 143 0.47 -20.28 -4.60
N LYS A 144 1.14 -19.65 -5.55
CA LYS A 144 0.82 -19.72 -6.97
C LYS A 144 2.11 -19.54 -7.76
N ASP A 145 2.28 -20.34 -8.81
CA ASP A 145 3.45 -20.21 -9.67
C ASP A 145 3.50 -18.80 -10.26
N PRO A 146 4.63 -18.08 -10.13
CA PRO A 146 4.76 -16.74 -10.69
C PRO A 146 4.43 -16.65 -12.18
N GLU A 147 4.70 -17.71 -12.95
CA GLU A 147 4.37 -17.74 -14.37
C GLU A 147 2.87 -17.69 -14.63
N ASP A 148 2.06 -18.14 -13.66
CA ASP A 148 0.61 -18.15 -13.80
C ASP A 148 -0.06 -16.86 -13.33
N ILE A 149 0.68 -15.96 -12.68
CA ILE A 149 0.13 -14.72 -12.12
C ILE A 149 -0.22 -13.73 -13.24
N TYR A 150 0.60 -13.67 -14.28
CA TYR A 150 0.48 -12.69 -15.37
C TYR A 150 -0.04 -13.27 -16.68
N ARG A 151 -0.77 -14.35 -16.62
CA ARG A 151 -1.38 -14.93 -17.82
C ARG A 151 -2.72 -14.32 -18.16
#